data_ad88b826c4f1c2a528641037c568c908
#
_entry.id   ad88b826c4f1c2a528641037c568c908
#
_cell.length_a   1.000
_cell.length_b   1.000
_cell.length_c   1.000
_cell.angle_alpha   90.00
_cell.angle_beta   90.00
_cell.angle_gamma   90.00
#
_symmetry.space_group_name_H-M   'P 1'
#
loop_
_entity.id
_entity.type
_entity.pdbx_description
1 polymer ?
#
loop_
_entity_poly.entity_id
_entity_poly.type
_entity_poly.pdbx_seq_one_letter_code
_entity_poly.pdbx_strand_id
1 'polypeptide(L)'
;AERIAVDLCTGSGTIALALAQEVPTARVWAIEKSREAHAWAQRNVAALGDGRVELLLGDAADAAVLLPEQIVGLVHVLVSNPPYVPADMVPRDPEVRDHDPELALYSGADGLDLVRVISKVGLRLVAPGGTLVLEHAETQGDAIRALLAADGWRAPSTHRDLTLRDRATVALR
;
A
#
# COMPACT_ATOMS: atom_id res chain seq x y z
N ALA A 1 -0.25 -8.09 -22.59
CA ALA A 1 -1.46 -8.22 -21.76
C ALA A 1 -1.44 -7.07 -20.73
N GLU A 2 -2.62 -6.56 -20.40
CA GLU A 2 -2.79 -5.54 -19.36
C GLU A 2 -2.34 -6.07 -18.00
N ARG A 3 -1.68 -5.24 -17.20
CA ARG A 3 -1.24 -5.55 -15.84
C ARG A 3 -2.09 -4.75 -14.85
N ILE A 4 -2.71 -5.43 -13.91
CA ILE A 4 -3.56 -4.82 -12.90
C ILE A 4 -2.73 -4.60 -11.65
N ALA A 5 -2.69 -3.35 -11.18
CA ALA A 5 -2.07 -2.99 -9.91
C ALA A 5 -3.07 -2.26 -9.01
N VAL A 6 -2.89 -2.41 -7.70
CA VAL A 6 -3.68 -1.71 -6.68
C VAL A 6 -2.72 -1.07 -5.69
N ASP A 7 -2.92 0.21 -5.41
CA ASP A 7 -2.19 0.98 -4.40
C ASP A 7 -3.14 1.34 -3.26
N LEU A 8 -2.93 0.76 -2.09
CA LEU A 8 -3.72 1.04 -0.89
C LEU A 8 -3.01 2.07 -0.01
N CYS A 9 -3.77 2.99 0.55
CA CYS A 9 -3.25 4.15 1.29
C CYS A 9 -2.38 5.03 0.39
N THR A 10 -2.89 5.35 -0.80
CA THR A 10 -2.12 5.98 -1.88
C THR A 10 -1.61 7.40 -1.54
N GLY A 11 -2.17 8.05 -0.54
CA GLY A 11 -1.79 9.39 -0.13
C GLY A 11 -2.00 10.39 -1.28
N SER A 12 -0.93 11.00 -1.74
CA SER A 12 -0.93 11.91 -2.90
C SER A 12 -0.96 11.21 -4.27
N GLY A 13 -0.98 9.87 -4.31
CA GLY A 13 -0.99 9.07 -5.54
C GLY A 13 0.40 8.76 -6.09
N THR A 14 1.46 8.98 -5.34
CA THR A 14 2.85 8.88 -5.84
C THR A 14 3.19 7.49 -6.36
N ILE A 15 2.88 6.43 -5.61
CA ILE A 15 3.20 5.05 -6.01
C ILE A 15 2.32 4.64 -7.20
N ALA A 16 1.02 4.94 -7.14
CA ALA A 16 0.09 4.64 -8.24
C ALA A 16 0.52 5.29 -9.55
N LEU A 17 0.93 6.56 -9.51
CA LEU A 17 1.42 7.29 -10.67
C LEU A 17 2.74 6.74 -11.18
N ALA A 18 3.69 6.41 -10.31
CA ALA A 18 4.94 5.79 -10.69
C ALA A 18 4.72 4.45 -11.42
N LEU A 19 3.83 3.60 -10.88
CA LEU A 19 3.46 2.33 -11.53
C LEU A 19 2.87 2.54 -12.93
N ALA A 20 1.99 3.54 -13.08
CA ALA A 20 1.39 3.85 -14.37
C ALA A 20 2.40 4.41 -15.38
N GLN A 21 3.38 5.19 -14.93
CA GLN A 21 4.42 5.78 -15.79
C GLN A 21 5.50 4.77 -16.19
N GLU A 22 5.99 3.99 -15.24
CA GLU A 22 7.08 3.03 -15.46
C GLU A 22 6.63 1.77 -16.20
N VAL A 23 5.35 1.37 -16.06
CA VAL A 23 4.80 0.18 -16.70
C VAL A 23 3.68 0.58 -17.67
N PRO A 24 3.97 0.77 -18.96
CA PRO A 24 2.98 1.26 -19.94
C PRO A 24 1.73 0.39 -20.09
N THR A 25 1.80 -0.87 -19.68
CA THR A 25 0.67 -1.82 -19.70
C THR A 25 -0.09 -1.89 -18.39
N ALA A 26 0.33 -1.12 -17.36
CA ALA A 26 -0.35 -1.11 -16.08
C ALA A 26 -1.63 -0.30 -16.12
N ARG A 27 -2.69 -0.85 -15.54
CA ARG A 27 -3.87 -0.15 -15.07
C ARG A 27 -3.88 -0.19 -13.56
N VAL A 28 -3.99 0.97 -12.92
CA VAL A 28 -3.78 1.11 -11.48
C VAL A 28 -5.06 1.61 -10.83
N TRP A 29 -5.49 0.96 -9.78
CA TRP A 29 -6.50 1.46 -8.85
C TRP A 29 -5.82 1.93 -7.58
N ALA A 30 -6.12 3.15 -7.17
CA ALA A 30 -5.56 3.77 -5.98
C ALA A 30 -6.66 4.07 -4.97
N ILE A 31 -6.50 3.65 -3.73
CA ILE A 31 -7.50 3.85 -2.66
C ILE A 31 -6.90 4.73 -1.57
N GLU A 32 -7.64 5.79 -1.23
CA GLU A 32 -7.27 6.72 -0.16
C GLU A 32 -8.47 6.98 0.77
N LYS A 33 -8.22 6.90 2.07
CA LYS A 33 -9.26 7.11 3.09
C LYS A 33 -9.44 8.57 3.48
N SER A 34 -8.35 9.34 3.52
CA SER A 34 -8.37 10.76 3.83
C SER A 34 -8.95 11.57 2.66
N ARG A 35 -10.02 12.31 2.90
CA ARG A 35 -10.59 13.21 1.89
C ARG A 35 -9.62 14.29 1.43
N GLU A 36 -8.77 14.76 2.33
CA GLU A 36 -7.77 15.78 2.03
C GLU A 36 -6.66 15.21 1.13
N ALA A 37 -6.06 14.08 1.50
CA ALA A 37 -5.06 13.41 0.68
C ALA A 37 -5.64 12.98 -0.68
N HIS A 38 -6.87 12.46 -0.71
CA HIS A 38 -7.59 12.12 -1.93
C HIS A 38 -7.74 13.32 -2.87
N ALA A 39 -8.03 14.52 -2.34
CA ALA A 39 -8.14 15.72 -3.17
C ALA A 39 -6.79 16.11 -3.82
N TRP A 40 -5.68 15.88 -3.14
CA TRP A 40 -4.34 16.02 -3.71
C TRP A 40 -4.05 14.95 -4.76
N ALA A 41 -4.32 13.69 -4.44
CA ALA A 41 -4.18 12.59 -5.39
C ALA A 41 -4.99 12.84 -6.67
N GLN A 42 -6.22 13.35 -6.55
CA GLN A 42 -7.08 13.65 -7.70
C GLN A 42 -6.43 14.67 -8.65
N ARG A 43 -5.81 15.72 -8.11
CA ARG A 43 -5.08 16.71 -8.92
C ARG A 43 -3.89 16.09 -9.63
N ASN A 44 -3.11 15.27 -8.90
CA ASN A 44 -1.93 14.60 -9.45
C ASN A 44 -2.32 13.57 -10.52
N VAL A 45 -3.37 12.77 -10.28
CA VAL A 45 -3.87 11.79 -11.25
C VAL A 45 -4.42 12.49 -12.50
N ALA A 46 -5.13 13.60 -12.36
CA ALA A 46 -5.61 14.37 -13.51
C ALA A 46 -4.47 14.92 -14.36
N ALA A 47 -3.35 15.31 -13.74
CA ALA A 47 -2.19 15.88 -14.42
C ALA A 47 -1.25 14.83 -15.03
N LEU A 48 -1.08 13.67 -14.39
CA LEU A 48 -0.01 12.71 -14.67
C LEU A 48 -0.47 11.27 -14.93
N GLY A 49 -1.72 10.96 -14.63
CA GLY A 49 -2.22 9.57 -14.65
C GLY A 49 -2.48 8.99 -16.03
N ASP A 50 -2.52 9.83 -17.07
CA ASP A 50 -2.71 9.43 -18.48
C ASP A 50 -3.89 8.46 -18.70
N GLY A 51 -4.98 8.63 -17.92
CA GLY A 51 -6.17 7.80 -17.97
C GLY A 51 -5.97 6.35 -17.47
N ARG A 52 -4.81 6.02 -16.90
CA ARG A 52 -4.46 4.67 -16.44
C ARG A 52 -4.54 4.49 -14.94
N VAL A 53 -4.77 5.56 -14.18
CA VAL A 53 -4.97 5.53 -12.74
C VAL A 53 -6.41 5.88 -12.40
N GLU A 54 -7.11 4.99 -11.72
CA GLU A 54 -8.45 5.19 -11.16
C GLU A 54 -8.35 5.39 -9.66
N LEU A 55 -8.78 6.55 -9.17
CA LEU A 55 -8.70 6.93 -7.77
C LEU A 55 -10.04 6.75 -7.07
N LEU A 56 -10.04 6.05 -5.96
CA LEU A 56 -11.22 5.74 -5.15
C LEU A 56 -11.05 6.31 -3.73
N LEU A 57 -12.10 6.95 -3.22
CA LEU A 57 -12.17 7.36 -1.83
C LEU A 57 -12.75 6.21 -0.98
N GLY A 58 -11.98 5.70 -0.02
CA GLY A 58 -12.45 4.63 0.86
C GLY A 58 -11.37 4.02 1.74
N ASP A 59 -11.78 3.10 2.60
CA ASP A 59 -10.88 2.37 3.49
C ASP A 59 -10.24 1.18 2.78
N ALA A 60 -8.96 0.92 3.04
CA ALA A 60 -8.25 -0.26 2.55
C ALA A 60 -8.93 -1.58 2.95
N ALA A 61 -9.60 -1.60 4.11
CA ALA A 61 -10.38 -2.75 4.57
C ALA A 61 -11.52 -3.13 3.60
N ASP A 62 -12.08 -2.14 2.92
CA ASP A 62 -13.21 -2.29 2.01
C ASP A 62 -12.77 -2.45 0.54
N ALA A 63 -11.47 -2.54 0.27
CA ALA A 63 -10.94 -2.55 -1.09
C ALA A 63 -11.60 -3.61 -2.00
N ALA A 64 -11.91 -4.80 -1.47
CA ALA A 64 -12.56 -5.85 -2.26
C ALA A 64 -14.02 -5.54 -2.66
N VAL A 65 -14.63 -4.52 -2.05
CA VAL A 65 -15.98 -4.05 -2.38
C VAL A 65 -15.93 -2.77 -3.21
N LEU A 66 -14.92 -1.92 -2.97
CA LEU A 66 -14.71 -0.68 -3.70
C LEU A 66 -14.22 -0.90 -5.13
N LEU A 67 -13.36 -1.90 -5.31
CA LEU A 67 -12.81 -2.24 -6.62
C LEU A 67 -13.87 -2.92 -7.50
N PRO A 68 -13.79 -2.74 -8.83
CA PRO A 68 -14.63 -3.48 -9.77
C PRO A 68 -14.55 -4.98 -9.53
N GLU A 69 -15.69 -5.67 -9.46
CA GLU A 69 -15.77 -7.10 -9.16
C GLU A 69 -14.91 -7.95 -10.12
N GLN A 70 -14.84 -7.53 -11.38
CA GLN A 70 -14.09 -8.24 -12.43
C GLN A 70 -12.57 -8.23 -12.24
N ILE A 71 -12.01 -7.40 -11.36
CA ILE A 71 -10.57 -7.40 -11.08
C ILE A 71 -10.21 -8.06 -9.74
N VAL A 72 -11.19 -8.35 -8.90
CA VAL A 72 -10.98 -9.05 -7.62
C VAL A 72 -10.44 -10.45 -7.89
N GLY A 73 -9.30 -10.79 -7.31
CA GLY A 73 -8.58 -12.04 -7.57
C GLY A 73 -7.70 -12.05 -8.82
N LEU A 74 -7.63 -10.92 -9.56
CA LEU A 74 -6.82 -10.77 -10.77
C LEU A 74 -5.70 -9.72 -10.62
N VAL A 75 -5.54 -9.14 -9.46
CA VAL A 75 -4.49 -8.14 -9.19
C VAL A 75 -3.10 -8.79 -9.28
N HIS A 76 -2.24 -8.25 -10.13
CA HIS A 76 -0.87 -8.74 -10.31
C HIS A 76 0.07 -8.20 -9.24
N VAL A 77 -0.13 -6.93 -8.85
CA VAL A 77 0.67 -6.25 -7.81
C VAL A 77 -0.26 -5.47 -6.90
N LEU A 78 -0.23 -5.78 -5.62
CA LEU A 78 -0.81 -4.99 -4.55
C LEU A 78 0.32 -4.30 -3.80
N VAL A 79 0.32 -2.99 -3.76
CA VAL A 79 1.32 -2.20 -3.05
C VAL A 79 0.65 -1.33 -2.01
N SER A 80 1.35 -1.07 -0.91
CA SER A 80 0.92 -0.07 0.07
C SER A 80 2.12 0.50 0.83
N ASN A 81 2.08 1.79 1.07
CA ASN A 81 2.82 2.46 2.13
C ASN A 81 1.82 2.87 3.23
N PRO A 82 1.44 1.94 4.10
CA PRO A 82 0.43 2.19 5.12
C PRO A 82 1.05 2.94 6.31
N PRO A 83 0.25 3.60 7.16
CA PRO A 83 0.73 4.03 8.47
C PRO A 83 1.28 2.84 9.26
N TYR A 84 2.44 3.00 9.86
CA TYR A 84 3.17 1.93 10.54
C TYR A 84 3.80 2.34 11.88
N VAL A 85 3.53 3.54 12.37
CA VAL A 85 4.06 4.03 13.66
C VAL A 85 3.23 3.43 14.80
N PRO A 86 3.87 2.80 15.82
CA PRO A 86 3.19 2.39 17.05
C PRO A 86 2.57 3.58 17.79
N ALA A 87 1.40 3.38 18.39
CA ALA A 87 0.60 4.44 18.99
C ALA A 87 1.29 5.19 20.15
N ASP A 88 2.27 4.55 20.80
CA ASP A 88 3.05 5.11 21.91
C ASP A 88 4.38 5.75 21.47
N MET A 89 4.71 5.69 20.17
CA MET A 89 5.94 6.26 19.62
C MET A 89 5.70 7.65 19.04
N VAL A 90 6.64 8.55 19.32
CA VAL A 90 6.67 9.87 18.68
C VAL A 90 7.70 9.84 17.54
N PRO A 91 7.33 10.24 16.32
CA PRO A 91 8.27 10.33 15.22
C PRO A 91 9.48 11.18 15.56
N ARG A 92 10.67 10.71 15.19
CA ARG A 92 11.93 11.42 15.48
C ARG A 92 12.13 12.64 14.59
N ASP A 93 11.63 12.57 13.37
CA ASP A 93 11.70 13.66 12.43
C ASP A 93 10.68 14.74 12.79
N PRO A 94 11.12 15.98 13.08
CA PRO A 94 10.21 17.07 13.46
C PRO A 94 9.20 17.41 12.36
N GLU A 95 9.58 17.31 11.08
CA GLU A 95 8.67 17.59 9.97
C GLU A 95 7.52 16.59 9.93
N VAL A 96 7.82 15.30 10.12
CA VAL A 96 6.82 14.23 10.22
C VAL A 96 5.94 14.41 11.45
N ARG A 97 6.57 14.64 12.61
CA ARG A 97 5.86 14.75 13.89
C ARG A 97 4.90 15.95 13.93
N ASP A 98 5.31 17.08 13.37
CA ASP A 98 4.63 18.36 13.54
C ASP A 98 3.64 18.66 12.38
N HIS A 99 3.75 17.99 11.25
CA HIS A 99 3.01 18.30 10.03
C HIS A 99 2.22 17.13 9.42
N ASP A 100 2.65 15.86 9.64
CA ASP A 100 1.91 14.73 9.09
C ASP A 100 0.66 14.43 9.93
N PRO A 101 -0.49 14.15 9.30
CA PRO A 101 -1.70 13.81 10.03
C PRO A 101 -1.57 12.46 10.73
N GLU A 102 -2.14 12.33 11.93
CA GLU A 102 -2.10 11.08 12.73
C GLU A 102 -2.57 9.86 11.93
N LEU A 103 -3.56 10.03 11.06
CA LEU A 103 -4.08 8.97 10.19
C LEU A 103 -3.02 8.41 9.23
N ALA A 104 -2.02 9.21 8.85
CA ALA A 104 -0.92 8.78 7.99
C ALA A 104 0.23 8.12 8.76
N LEU A 105 0.24 8.21 10.09
CA LEU A 105 1.35 7.78 10.93
C LEU A 105 1.04 6.51 11.72
N TYR A 106 -0.04 6.51 12.50
CA TYR A 106 -0.27 5.52 13.56
C TYR A 106 -1.13 4.35 13.13
N SER A 107 -0.72 3.13 13.55
CA SER A 107 -1.40 1.88 13.20
C SER A 107 -1.40 0.88 14.36
N GLY A 108 -2.06 1.24 15.45
CA GLY A 108 -2.21 0.39 16.63
C GLY A 108 -0.98 0.32 17.53
N ALA A 109 -1.00 -0.58 18.50
CA ALA A 109 0.02 -0.67 19.54
C ALA A 109 1.41 -1.04 19.01
N ASP A 110 1.50 -1.87 17.98
CA ASP A 110 2.75 -2.32 17.36
C ASP A 110 3.00 -1.71 15.96
N GLY A 111 2.11 -0.83 15.52
CA GLY A 111 2.17 -0.22 14.20
C GLY A 111 1.74 -1.14 13.04
N LEU A 112 1.19 -2.32 13.31
CA LEU A 112 0.90 -3.32 12.28
C LEU A 112 -0.61 -3.59 12.05
N ASP A 113 -1.50 -2.82 12.66
CA ASP A 113 -2.94 -3.09 12.53
C ASP A 113 -3.41 -3.04 11.08
N LEU A 114 -2.99 -2.03 10.33
CA LEU A 114 -3.36 -1.91 8.93
C LEU A 114 -2.65 -2.95 8.04
N VAL A 115 -1.44 -3.35 8.38
CA VAL A 115 -0.74 -4.45 7.71
C VAL A 115 -1.52 -5.75 7.82
N ARG A 116 -2.11 -6.03 8.99
CA ARG A 116 -2.99 -7.20 9.21
C ARG A 116 -4.24 -7.15 8.32
N VAL A 117 -4.82 -5.98 8.18
CA VAL A 117 -5.97 -5.75 7.28
C VAL A 117 -5.58 -5.97 5.83
N ILE A 118 -4.50 -5.31 5.38
CA ILE A 118 -4.01 -5.38 4.00
C ILE A 118 -3.62 -6.82 3.62
N SER A 119 -3.00 -7.57 4.53
CA SER A 119 -2.66 -8.97 4.31
C SER A 119 -3.90 -9.81 3.94
N LYS A 120 -4.96 -9.70 4.73
CA LYS A 120 -6.20 -10.46 4.54
C LYS A 120 -6.97 -10.03 3.28
N VAL A 121 -7.09 -8.73 3.07
CA VAL A 121 -7.74 -8.18 1.87
C VAL A 121 -6.94 -8.54 0.62
N GLY A 122 -5.61 -8.45 0.70
CA GLY A 122 -4.71 -8.79 -0.39
C GLY A 122 -4.85 -10.23 -0.88
N LEU A 123 -5.06 -11.20 0.03
CA LEU A 123 -5.34 -12.59 -0.36
C LEU A 123 -6.63 -12.75 -1.17
N ARG A 124 -7.56 -11.83 -1.09
CA ARG A 124 -8.77 -11.81 -1.93
C ARG A 124 -8.54 -11.13 -3.27
N LEU A 125 -7.70 -10.10 -3.31
CA LEU A 125 -7.49 -9.25 -4.46
C LEU A 125 -6.44 -9.79 -5.43
N VAL A 126 -5.32 -10.29 -4.88
CA VAL A 126 -4.14 -10.67 -5.66
C VAL A 126 -4.37 -12.00 -6.36
N ALA A 127 -4.00 -12.11 -7.62
CA ALA A 127 -4.06 -13.35 -8.38
C ALA A 127 -3.05 -14.40 -7.87
N PRO A 128 -3.28 -15.71 -8.07
CA PRO A 128 -2.25 -16.71 -7.83
C PRO A 128 -0.96 -16.37 -8.60
N GLY A 129 0.16 -16.30 -7.87
CA GLY A 129 1.46 -15.87 -8.41
C GLY A 129 1.64 -14.34 -8.47
N GLY A 130 0.65 -13.56 -8.09
CA GLY A 130 0.79 -12.12 -7.91
C GLY A 130 1.53 -11.74 -6.64
N THR A 131 1.84 -10.47 -6.49
CA THR A 131 2.78 -9.95 -5.49
C THR A 131 2.11 -8.92 -4.58
N LEU A 132 2.40 -9.01 -3.28
CA LEU A 132 2.16 -7.97 -2.28
C LEU A 132 3.49 -7.28 -1.97
N VAL A 133 3.48 -5.94 -1.91
CA VAL A 133 4.61 -5.10 -1.50
C VAL A 133 4.14 -4.15 -0.41
N LEU A 134 4.81 -4.18 0.75
CA LEU A 134 4.50 -3.34 1.90
C LEU A 134 5.71 -2.54 2.33
N GLU A 135 5.60 -1.22 2.36
CA GLU A 135 6.57 -0.37 3.05
C GLU A 135 6.35 -0.45 4.57
N HIS A 136 7.43 -0.33 5.35
CA HIS A 136 7.39 -0.41 6.81
C HIS A 136 8.61 0.22 7.48
N ALA A 137 8.59 0.38 8.81
CA ALA A 137 9.76 0.80 9.57
C ALA A 137 10.87 -0.27 9.56
N GLU A 138 12.12 0.17 9.66
CA GLU A 138 13.31 -0.71 9.58
C GLU A 138 13.30 -1.89 10.56
N THR A 139 12.59 -1.75 11.68
CA THR A 139 12.51 -2.76 12.74
C THR A 139 11.35 -3.76 12.59
N GLN A 140 10.45 -3.55 11.63
CA GLN A 140 9.21 -4.33 11.52
C GLN A 140 9.29 -5.52 10.56
N GLY A 141 10.36 -5.63 9.77
CA GLY A 141 10.47 -6.64 8.70
C GLY A 141 10.24 -8.08 9.18
N ASP A 142 10.82 -8.48 10.32
CA ASP A 142 10.65 -9.84 10.87
C ASP A 142 9.20 -10.13 11.26
N ALA A 143 8.55 -9.18 11.94
CA ALA A 143 7.17 -9.32 12.38
C ALA A 143 6.20 -9.38 11.17
N ILE A 144 6.43 -8.56 10.14
CA ILE A 144 5.63 -8.57 8.92
C ILE A 144 5.81 -9.87 8.15
N ARG A 145 7.03 -10.40 8.00
CA ARG A 145 7.24 -11.70 7.34
C ARG A 145 6.53 -12.84 8.08
N ALA A 146 6.62 -12.85 9.42
CA ALA A 146 5.93 -13.85 10.22
C ALA A 146 4.40 -13.77 10.08
N LEU A 147 3.84 -12.55 10.09
CA LEU A 147 2.43 -12.27 9.89
C LEU A 147 1.96 -12.75 8.50
N LEU A 148 2.66 -12.36 7.46
CA LEU A 148 2.31 -12.73 6.08
C LEU A 148 2.37 -14.25 5.88
N ALA A 149 3.40 -14.92 6.41
CA ALA A 149 3.51 -16.38 6.34
C ALA A 149 2.37 -17.08 7.08
N ALA A 150 1.98 -16.58 8.25
CA ALA A 150 0.86 -17.12 9.02
C ALA A 150 -0.49 -16.96 8.31
N ASP A 151 -0.69 -15.87 7.57
CA ASP A 151 -1.89 -15.63 6.78
C ASP A 151 -1.93 -16.44 5.46
N GLY A 152 -0.81 -17.05 5.04
CA GLY A 152 -0.74 -17.92 3.86
C GLY A 152 -0.03 -17.31 2.65
N TRP A 153 0.61 -16.15 2.80
CA TRP A 153 1.51 -15.61 1.77
C TRP A 153 2.79 -16.43 1.68
N ARG A 154 3.32 -16.59 0.47
CA ARG A 154 4.52 -17.39 0.18
C ARG A 154 5.76 -16.53 0.08
N ALA A 155 6.90 -17.08 0.49
CA ALA A 155 8.24 -16.51 0.34
C ALA A 155 8.35 -15.02 0.77
N PRO A 156 7.82 -14.61 1.95
CA PRO A 156 7.95 -13.23 2.38
C PRO A 156 9.42 -12.88 2.58
N SER A 157 9.86 -11.78 1.96
CA SER A 157 11.26 -11.31 2.01
C SER A 157 11.32 -9.82 2.22
N THR A 158 12.26 -9.36 3.04
CA THR A 158 12.46 -7.93 3.31
C THR A 158 13.61 -7.38 2.45
N HIS A 159 13.40 -6.20 1.91
CA HIS A 159 14.31 -5.49 1.01
C HIS A 159 14.74 -4.16 1.63
N ARG A 160 15.98 -3.79 1.36
CA ARG A 160 16.57 -2.55 1.83
C ARG A 160 16.32 -1.41 0.85
N ASP A 161 16.19 -0.21 1.42
CA ASP A 161 16.20 1.03 0.65
C ASP A 161 17.63 1.45 0.22
N LEU A 162 17.74 2.56 -0.48
CA LEU A 162 19.02 3.09 -0.94
C LEU A 162 19.96 3.53 0.21
N THR A 163 19.44 3.66 1.43
CA THR A 163 20.22 3.94 2.64
C THR A 163 20.60 2.67 3.39
N LEU A 164 20.35 1.49 2.81
CA LEU A 164 20.62 0.15 3.33
C LEU A 164 19.81 -0.21 4.61
N ARG A 165 18.68 0.47 4.84
CA ARG A 165 17.74 0.14 5.91
C ARG A 165 16.64 -0.77 5.36
N ASP A 166 16.23 -1.75 6.15
CA ASP A 166 15.08 -2.57 5.82
C ASP A 166 13.85 -1.68 5.66
N ARG A 167 13.18 -1.73 4.51
CA ARG A 167 12.14 -0.77 4.16
C ARG A 167 10.89 -1.38 3.53
N ALA A 168 11.00 -2.46 2.81
CA ALA A 168 9.85 -3.05 2.15
C ALA A 168 9.85 -4.57 2.31
N THR A 169 8.69 -5.16 2.56
CA THR A 169 8.49 -6.61 2.54
C THR A 169 7.65 -7.00 1.34
N VAL A 170 8.13 -7.99 0.60
CA VAL A 170 7.49 -8.56 -0.59
C VAL A 170 7.05 -9.98 -0.29
N ALA A 171 5.85 -10.36 -0.75
CA ALA A 171 5.36 -11.73 -0.63
C ALA A 171 4.55 -12.13 -1.87
N LEU A 172 4.46 -13.43 -2.14
CA LEU A 172 3.71 -14.00 -3.26
C LEU A 172 2.42 -14.66 -2.76
N ARG A 173 1.36 -14.57 -3.57
CA ARG A 173 0.15 -15.31 -3.34
C ARG A 173 0.23 -16.74 -3.87
#